data_851dcd739489ae653dd02fe62f9db1b3
#
_entry.id   851dcd739489ae653dd02fe62f9db1b3
#
_cell.length_a   1.000
_cell.length_b   1.000
_cell.length_c   1.000
_cell.angle_alpha   90.00
_cell.angle_beta   90.00
_cell.angle_gamma   90.00
#
_symmetry.space_group_name_H-M   'P 1'
#
loop_
_entity.id
_entity.type
_entity.pdbx_description
1 polymer ?
#
loop_
_entity_poly.entity_id
_entity_poly.type
_entity_poly.pdbx_seq_one_letter_code
_entity_poly.pdbx_strand_id
1 'polypeptide(L)'
;MLRKYYRQYGNDGYVLLMDYSKYYDNIRHDKLMDIFRSLPIDETSLWLIKQSLKRDEIDVSYMTDEQYAHCMDEVFDSLKYQSVDKSLLTGEKMMRKHLNIGDQLSQIAGILYPYQVDSFVKIVLGCKYYLRYSDDSLIIHHDKDFLEKALEQIRAKAKEEGLTLNPKKTRIVKLSSLWRFMQLQYSLASTGRVIQKINPKQLTRMRRKLKKLSHKLPADELTRLYNSWFRAHYKTMSRNQRANMDNLIKELTTKEK
;
A
#
# COMPACT_ATOMS: atom_id res chain seq x y z
N MET A 1 12.78 13.59 3.38
CA MET A 1 13.65 12.49 3.80
C MET A 1 14.92 12.43 2.92
N LEU A 2 14.88 12.17 1.62
CA LEU A 2 16.05 12.02 0.72
C LEU A 2 17.04 13.21 0.77
N ARG A 3 16.56 14.46 0.78
CA ARG A 3 17.45 15.64 0.91
C ARG A 3 18.19 15.71 2.24
N LYS A 4 17.56 15.27 3.35
CA LYS A 4 18.22 15.19 4.66
C LYS A 4 19.26 14.07 4.68
N TYR A 5 18.92 12.92 4.08
CA TYR A 5 19.85 11.81 3.91
C TYR A 5 21.09 12.25 3.11
N TYR A 6 20.89 12.88 1.94
CA TYR A 6 21.99 13.33 1.08
C TYR A 6 22.98 14.27 1.79
N ARG A 7 22.49 15.17 2.62
CA ARG A 7 23.37 16.09 3.37
C ARG A 7 24.29 15.37 4.35
N GLN A 8 23.94 14.18 4.79
CA GLN A 8 24.69 13.39 5.76
C GLN A 8 25.58 12.33 5.11
N TYR A 9 25.10 11.70 4.03
CA TYR A 9 25.73 10.52 3.44
C TYR A 9 25.94 10.62 1.92
N GLY A 10 25.65 11.77 1.31
CA GLY A 10 25.70 11.88 -0.16
C GLY A 10 24.59 11.06 -0.84
N ASN A 11 24.88 10.63 -2.08
CA ASN A 11 23.96 9.77 -2.83
C ASN A 11 24.28 8.28 -2.71
N ASP A 12 25.30 7.92 -1.94
CA ASP A 12 25.63 6.53 -1.66
C ASP A 12 24.68 5.97 -0.60
N GLY A 13 24.22 4.74 -0.84
CA GLY A 13 23.31 4.04 0.05
C GLY A 13 22.20 3.32 -0.68
N TYR A 14 21.32 2.76 0.13
CA TYR A 14 20.31 1.83 -0.31
C TYR A 14 18.95 2.21 0.26
N VAL A 15 17.90 1.80 -0.45
CA VAL A 15 16.52 1.83 0.04
C VAL A 15 16.00 0.40 0.13
N LEU A 16 15.56 0.00 1.29
CA LEU A 16 14.75 -1.18 1.52
C LEU A 16 13.29 -0.79 1.32
N LEU A 17 12.65 -1.39 0.33
CA LEU A 17 11.23 -1.26 0.04
C LEU A 17 10.50 -2.48 0.57
N MET A 18 9.41 -2.28 1.29
CA MET A 18 8.61 -3.35 1.90
C MET A 18 7.13 -3.14 1.61
N ASP A 19 6.40 -4.24 1.45
CA ASP A 19 4.96 -4.29 1.20
C ASP A 19 4.42 -5.54 1.89
N TYR A 20 3.24 -5.48 2.48
CA TYR A 20 2.62 -6.66 3.09
C TYR A 20 1.81 -7.47 2.08
N SER A 21 1.81 -8.79 2.25
CA SER A 21 0.99 -9.71 1.46
C SER A 21 -0.47 -9.61 1.90
N LYS A 22 -1.39 -9.31 0.96
CA LYS A 22 -2.83 -9.29 1.25
C LYS A 22 -3.16 -8.53 2.54
N TYR A 23 -2.65 -7.30 2.66
CA TYR A 23 -2.62 -6.55 3.92
C TYR A 23 -3.95 -6.55 4.68
N TYR A 24 -5.03 -6.08 4.04
CA TYR A 24 -6.35 -5.98 4.66
C TYR A 24 -6.97 -7.35 5.00
N ASP A 25 -6.66 -8.39 4.24
CA ASP A 25 -7.09 -9.76 4.53
C ASP A 25 -6.38 -10.36 5.76
N ASN A 26 -5.26 -9.74 6.19
CA ASN A 26 -4.42 -10.28 7.26
C ASN A 26 -4.41 -9.43 8.53
N ILE A 27 -5.28 -8.45 8.63
CA ILE A 27 -5.51 -7.70 9.87
C ILE A 27 -6.37 -8.55 10.82
N ARG A 28 -5.79 -8.97 11.93
CA ARG A 28 -6.44 -9.78 12.96
C ARG A 28 -7.32 -8.91 13.86
N HIS A 29 -8.57 -9.30 14.06
CA HIS A 29 -9.52 -8.53 14.86
C HIS A 29 -9.15 -8.46 16.34
N ASP A 30 -8.61 -9.55 16.92
CA ASP A 30 -8.14 -9.60 18.30
C ASP A 30 -7.04 -8.56 18.56
N LYS A 31 -5.97 -8.59 17.77
CA LYS A 31 -4.86 -7.64 17.88
C LYS A 31 -5.29 -6.20 17.62
N LEU A 32 -6.17 -5.99 16.63
CA LEU A 32 -6.70 -4.66 16.33
C LEU A 32 -7.53 -4.11 17.50
N MET A 33 -8.35 -4.95 18.15
CA MET A 33 -9.10 -4.55 19.34
C MET A 33 -8.16 -4.21 20.50
N ASP A 34 -7.05 -4.91 20.68
CA ASP A 34 -6.06 -4.60 21.73
C ASP A 34 -5.40 -3.24 21.47
N ILE A 35 -5.13 -2.92 20.20
CA ILE A 35 -4.65 -1.57 19.80
C ILE A 35 -5.68 -0.50 20.19
N PHE A 36 -6.95 -0.69 19.82
CA PHE A 36 -7.98 0.29 20.15
C PHE A 36 -8.20 0.45 21.65
N ARG A 37 -8.14 -0.64 22.44
CA ARG A 37 -8.22 -0.57 23.91
C ARG A 37 -7.05 0.18 24.55
N SER A 38 -5.89 0.20 23.91
CA SER A 38 -4.73 0.95 24.39
C SER A 38 -4.84 2.47 24.15
N LEU A 39 -5.81 2.90 23.35
CA LEU A 39 -6.07 4.31 23.06
C LEU A 39 -7.10 4.90 24.03
N PRO A 40 -7.14 6.21 24.25
CA PRO A 40 -8.14 6.87 25.08
C PRO A 40 -9.49 6.97 24.36
N ILE A 41 -10.14 5.83 24.18
CA ILE A 41 -11.43 5.67 23.47
C ILE A 41 -12.47 5.21 24.51
N ASP A 42 -13.66 5.79 24.45
CA ASP A 42 -14.79 5.42 25.32
C ASP A 42 -15.37 4.03 24.98
N GLU A 43 -16.04 3.43 25.96
CA GLU A 43 -16.61 2.10 25.85
C GLU A 43 -17.66 1.97 24.73
N THR A 44 -18.44 3.02 24.49
CA THR A 44 -19.44 3.04 23.42
C THR A 44 -18.76 2.96 22.05
N SER A 45 -17.71 3.74 21.85
CA SER A 45 -16.90 3.70 20.63
C SER A 45 -16.21 2.35 20.45
N LEU A 46 -15.65 1.76 21.51
CA LEU A 46 -15.07 0.40 21.47
C LEU A 46 -16.12 -0.65 21.10
N TRP A 47 -17.33 -0.54 21.63
CA TRP A 47 -18.44 -1.43 21.28
C TRP A 47 -18.81 -1.27 19.78
N LEU A 48 -18.93 -0.04 19.26
CA LEU A 48 -19.22 0.22 17.85
C LEU A 48 -18.14 -0.36 16.93
N ILE A 49 -16.86 -0.18 17.27
CA ILE A 49 -15.73 -0.78 16.56
C ILE A 49 -15.88 -2.30 16.51
N LYS A 50 -16.15 -2.93 17.65
CA LYS A 50 -16.36 -4.39 17.74
C LYS A 50 -17.53 -4.86 16.85
N GLN A 51 -18.66 -4.12 16.83
CA GLN A 51 -19.79 -4.46 15.96
C GLN A 51 -19.43 -4.29 14.47
N SER A 52 -18.65 -3.27 14.12
CA SER A 52 -18.18 -3.10 12.75
C SER A 52 -17.26 -4.24 12.31
N LEU A 53 -16.31 -4.66 13.16
CA LEU A 53 -15.42 -5.79 12.86
C LEU A 53 -16.19 -7.10 12.66
N LYS A 54 -17.28 -7.32 13.40
CA LYS A 54 -18.13 -8.50 13.17
C LYS A 54 -18.71 -8.58 11.76
N ARG A 55 -19.01 -7.45 11.11
CA ARG A 55 -19.47 -7.43 9.70
C ARG A 55 -18.39 -7.84 8.72
N ASP A 56 -17.13 -7.71 9.12
CA ASP A 56 -15.96 -8.04 8.31
C ASP A 56 -15.50 -9.50 8.55
N GLU A 57 -16.13 -10.23 9.48
CA GLU A 57 -15.88 -11.65 9.67
C GLU A 57 -16.38 -12.45 8.47
N ILE A 58 -15.60 -13.42 8.02
CA ILE A 58 -15.93 -14.29 6.88
C ILE A 58 -16.36 -15.65 7.41
N ASP A 59 -17.55 -16.13 6.97
CA ASP A 59 -18.01 -17.47 7.30
C ASP A 59 -17.13 -18.53 6.64
N VAL A 60 -16.53 -19.36 7.47
CA VAL A 60 -15.63 -20.45 7.08
C VAL A 60 -16.04 -21.77 7.75
N SER A 61 -17.35 -21.96 7.99
CA SER A 61 -17.91 -23.12 8.66
C SER A 61 -17.54 -24.45 7.99
N TYR A 62 -17.25 -24.44 6.70
CA TYR A 62 -16.79 -25.59 5.94
C TYR A 62 -15.33 -25.98 6.18
N MET A 63 -14.53 -25.12 6.84
CA MET A 63 -13.12 -25.42 7.13
C MET A 63 -12.98 -26.36 8.30
N THR A 64 -12.04 -27.32 8.19
CA THR A 64 -11.55 -28.07 9.36
C THR A 64 -10.82 -27.15 10.33
N ASP A 65 -10.63 -27.58 11.58
CA ASP A 65 -9.87 -26.78 12.56
C ASP A 65 -8.42 -26.56 12.14
N GLU A 66 -7.82 -27.54 11.47
CA GLU A 66 -6.46 -27.43 10.93
C GLU A 66 -6.38 -26.40 9.80
N GLN A 67 -7.36 -26.40 8.88
CA GLN A 67 -7.45 -25.41 7.81
C GLN A 67 -7.65 -23.99 8.37
N TYR A 68 -8.51 -23.86 9.38
CA TYR A 68 -8.73 -22.58 10.06
C TYR A 68 -7.44 -22.08 10.73
N ALA A 69 -6.77 -22.93 11.52
CA ALA A 69 -5.50 -22.57 12.17
C ALA A 69 -4.45 -22.17 11.15
N HIS A 70 -4.30 -22.93 10.06
CA HIS A 70 -3.40 -22.58 8.98
C HIS A 70 -3.71 -21.21 8.36
N CYS A 71 -4.98 -20.89 8.11
CA CYS A 71 -5.41 -19.58 7.62
C CYS A 71 -5.14 -18.46 8.62
N MET A 72 -5.18 -18.74 9.93
CA MET A 72 -4.84 -17.73 10.96
C MET A 72 -3.35 -17.45 11.01
N ASP A 73 -2.50 -18.45 10.80
CA ASP A 73 -1.04 -18.34 10.94
C ASP A 73 -0.34 -17.89 9.63
N GLU A 74 -0.90 -18.25 8.49
CA GLU A 74 -0.34 -17.92 7.17
C GLU A 74 -1.11 -16.79 6.47
N VAL A 75 -0.72 -16.47 5.23
CA VAL A 75 -1.37 -15.40 4.44
C VAL A 75 -2.76 -15.85 4.01
N PHE A 76 -3.76 -15.24 4.59
CA PHE A 76 -5.15 -15.39 4.16
C PHE A 76 -5.42 -14.59 2.89
N ASP A 77 -6.22 -15.13 1.98
CA ASP A 77 -6.66 -14.49 0.73
C ASP A 77 -8.18 -14.67 0.61
N SER A 78 -8.94 -13.69 1.03
CA SER A 78 -10.41 -13.73 1.05
C SER A 78 -11.03 -14.07 -0.30
N LEU A 79 -10.37 -13.66 -1.40
CA LEU A 79 -10.86 -13.94 -2.76
C LEU A 79 -10.91 -15.43 -3.10
N LYS A 80 -10.07 -16.26 -2.47
CA LYS A 80 -10.09 -17.71 -2.70
C LYS A 80 -11.33 -18.39 -2.13
N TYR A 81 -12.01 -17.75 -1.18
CA TYR A 81 -13.12 -18.30 -0.44
C TYR A 81 -14.48 -17.70 -0.84
N GLN A 82 -14.51 -16.83 -1.86
CA GLN A 82 -15.75 -16.20 -2.34
C GLN A 82 -16.64 -17.15 -3.18
N SER A 83 -16.09 -18.28 -3.64
CA SER A 83 -16.79 -19.22 -4.55
C SER A 83 -17.30 -20.46 -3.83
N VAL A 84 -17.46 -20.42 -2.53
CA VAL A 84 -17.94 -21.54 -1.71
C VAL A 84 -19.47 -21.65 -1.83
N ASP A 85 -19.99 -22.89 -1.88
CA ASP A 85 -21.42 -23.14 -1.89
C ASP A 85 -22.07 -22.57 -0.62
N LYS A 86 -23.12 -21.79 -0.80
CA LYS A 86 -23.84 -21.14 0.31
C LYS A 86 -24.42 -22.12 1.32
N SER A 87 -24.72 -23.36 0.94
CA SER A 87 -25.20 -24.41 1.83
C SER A 87 -24.19 -24.84 2.89
N LEU A 88 -22.88 -24.56 2.65
CA LEU A 88 -21.80 -24.86 3.56
C LEU A 88 -21.48 -23.70 4.54
N LEU A 89 -22.14 -22.57 4.39
CA LEU A 89 -21.97 -21.36 5.19
C LEU A 89 -23.05 -21.34 6.28
N THR A 90 -22.78 -22.00 7.42
CA THR A 90 -23.73 -22.14 8.53
C THR A 90 -23.62 -21.03 9.58
N GLY A 91 -22.57 -20.21 9.52
CA GLY A 91 -22.28 -19.16 10.52
C GLY A 91 -21.65 -19.68 11.80
N GLU A 92 -21.34 -20.98 11.89
CA GLU A 92 -20.80 -21.60 13.12
C GLU A 92 -19.32 -21.28 13.34
N LYS A 93 -18.57 -21.07 12.25
CA LYS A 93 -17.13 -20.75 12.30
C LYS A 93 -16.82 -19.51 11.50
N MET A 94 -16.38 -18.44 12.19
CA MET A 94 -16.09 -17.14 11.57
C MET A 94 -14.59 -16.85 11.56
N MET A 95 -14.05 -16.49 10.40
CA MET A 95 -12.68 -16.01 10.26
C MET A 95 -12.60 -14.55 10.74
N ARG A 96 -11.81 -14.32 11.81
CA ARG A 96 -11.58 -12.99 12.42
C ARG A 96 -10.28 -12.37 11.97
N LYS A 97 -10.03 -12.42 10.68
CA LYS A 97 -8.80 -11.97 10.02
C LYS A 97 -9.15 -11.44 8.63
N HIS A 98 -9.75 -10.28 8.57
CA HIS A 98 -10.10 -9.57 7.33
C HIS A 98 -10.69 -8.20 7.66
N LEU A 99 -10.45 -7.21 6.83
CA LEU A 99 -11.18 -5.95 6.82
C LEU A 99 -11.66 -5.62 5.41
N ASN A 100 -12.90 -5.24 5.29
CA ASN A 100 -13.47 -4.75 4.05
C ASN A 100 -12.84 -3.40 3.66
N ILE A 101 -12.40 -3.28 2.40
CA ILE A 101 -11.82 -2.04 1.90
C ILE A 101 -12.96 -1.10 1.51
N GLY A 102 -12.97 0.13 2.05
CA GLY A 102 -13.87 1.20 1.61
C GLY A 102 -14.58 1.96 2.70
N ASP A 103 -14.60 1.49 3.95
CA ASP A 103 -15.13 2.24 5.08
C ASP A 103 -14.04 3.04 5.83
N GLN A 104 -14.46 3.95 6.70
CA GLN A 104 -13.54 4.77 7.50
C GLN A 104 -12.78 3.96 8.54
N LEU A 105 -13.45 3.00 9.18
CA LEU A 105 -12.84 2.18 10.22
C LEU A 105 -11.70 1.35 9.63
N SER A 106 -11.91 0.71 8.49
CA SER A 106 -10.87 -0.07 7.80
C SER A 106 -9.67 0.79 7.42
N GLN A 107 -9.89 2.05 7.02
CA GLN A 107 -8.79 2.97 6.72
C GLN A 107 -7.99 3.33 7.97
N ILE A 108 -8.66 3.66 9.07
CA ILE A 108 -8.01 3.97 10.35
C ILE A 108 -7.28 2.74 10.88
N ALA A 109 -7.93 1.58 10.88
CA ALA A 109 -7.35 0.31 11.28
C ALA A 109 -6.10 -0.04 10.46
N GLY A 110 -6.16 0.13 9.13
CA GLY A 110 -5.03 -0.08 8.24
C GLY A 110 -3.86 0.88 8.47
N ILE A 111 -4.10 2.06 9.02
CA ILE A 111 -3.04 2.98 9.43
C ILE A 111 -2.45 2.58 10.79
N LEU A 112 -3.29 2.18 11.73
CA LEU A 112 -2.89 1.89 13.11
C LEU A 112 -2.25 0.52 13.29
N TYR A 113 -2.74 -0.50 12.60
CA TYR A 113 -2.39 -1.90 12.85
C TYR A 113 -0.87 -2.19 12.86
N PRO A 114 -0.02 -1.64 11.94
CA PRO A 114 1.40 -1.93 11.95
C PRO A 114 2.22 -1.09 12.97
N TYR A 115 1.58 -0.38 13.92
CA TYR A 115 2.29 0.56 14.80
C TYR A 115 3.39 -0.12 15.63
N GLN A 116 3.22 -1.39 16.01
CA GLN A 116 4.25 -2.16 16.72
C GLN A 116 5.49 -2.39 15.85
N VAL A 117 5.28 -2.66 14.56
CA VAL A 117 6.37 -2.78 13.58
C VAL A 117 7.04 -1.42 13.37
N ASP A 118 6.26 -0.34 13.28
CA ASP A 118 6.80 1.03 13.16
C ASP A 118 7.69 1.39 14.37
N SER A 119 7.19 1.10 15.57
CA SER A 119 7.93 1.34 16.82
C SER A 119 9.22 0.51 16.88
N PHE A 120 9.16 -0.75 16.48
CA PHE A 120 10.32 -1.62 16.38
C PHE A 120 11.37 -1.05 15.42
N VAL A 121 10.96 -0.66 14.22
CA VAL A 121 11.85 -0.06 13.21
C VAL A 121 12.48 1.25 13.70
N LYS A 122 11.68 2.11 14.35
CA LYS A 122 12.15 3.44 14.78
C LYS A 122 12.96 3.40 16.05
N ILE A 123 12.56 2.62 17.03
CA ILE A 123 13.11 2.64 18.39
C ILE A 123 14.16 1.54 18.54
N VAL A 124 13.83 0.29 18.22
CA VAL A 124 14.73 -0.84 18.45
C VAL A 124 15.83 -0.89 17.39
N LEU A 125 15.47 -0.78 16.10
CA LEU A 125 16.46 -0.77 15.02
C LEU A 125 17.11 0.60 14.80
N GLY A 126 16.60 1.67 15.43
CA GLY A 126 17.14 3.01 15.31
C GLY A 126 17.09 3.60 13.88
N CYS A 127 16.20 3.10 13.01
CA CYS A 127 16.12 3.53 11.62
C CYS A 127 15.65 4.98 11.51
N LYS A 128 16.58 5.91 11.36
CA LYS A 128 16.31 7.36 11.24
C LYS A 128 15.47 7.71 10.03
N TYR A 129 15.73 7.08 8.91
CA TYR A 129 15.09 7.36 7.61
C TYR A 129 14.08 6.26 7.26
N TYR A 130 13.02 6.17 8.04
CA TYR A 130 11.89 5.29 7.86
C TYR A 130 10.65 6.08 7.43
N LEU A 131 9.85 5.53 6.54
CA LEU A 131 8.57 6.06 6.08
C LEU A 131 7.62 4.90 5.82
N ARG A 132 6.38 5.01 6.28
CA ARG A 132 5.28 4.11 5.91
C ARG A 132 4.08 4.91 5.40
N TYR A 133 3.40 4.35 4.44
CA TYR A 133 2.10 4.80 3.95
C TYR A 133 1.22 3.57 3.75
N SER A 134 0.26 3.34 4.68
CA SER A 134 -0.55 2.14 4.74
C SER A 134 0.33 0.88 4.78
N ASP A 135 0.24 0.02 3.77
CA ASP A 135 0.99 -1.22 3.59
C ASP A 135 2.39 -1.04 2.97
N ASP A 136 2.60 0.06 2.25
CA ASP A 136 3.88 0.40 1.65
C ASP A 136 4.82 1.06 2.67
N SER A 137 6.03 0.54 2.83
CA SER A 137 7.04 1.16 3.70
C SER A 137 8.43 1.15 3.08
N LEU A 138 9.29 2.04 3.56
CA LEU A 138 10.68 2.09 3.13
C LEU A 138 11.62 2.53 4.25
N ILE A 139 12.86 2.02 4.21
CA ILE A 139 13.98 2.44 5.05
C ILE A 139 15.12 2.85 4.12
N ILE A 140 15.81 3.95 4.45
CA ILE A 140 17.04 4.35 3.76
C ILE A 140 18.21 4.23 4.73
N HIS A 141 19.28 3.57 4.26
CA HIS A 141 20.51 3.42 5.01
C HIS A 141 21.72 3.40 4.07
N HIS A 142 22.90 3.80 4.56
CA HIS A 142 24.14 3.77 3.77
C HIS A 142 24.72 2.36 3.69
N ASP A 143 24.50 1.55 4.69
CA ASP A 143 24.98 0.18 4.79
C ASP A 143 23.88 -0.80 4.35
N LYS A 144 24.22 -1.66 3.37
CA LYS A 144 23.35 -2.69 2.81
C LYS A 144 23.18 -3.87 3.78
N ASP A 145 24.25 -4.28 4.43
CA ASP A 145 24.24 -5.43 5.35
C ASP A 145 23.38 -5.14 6.58
N PHE A 146 23.40 -3.89 7.03
CA PHE A 146 22.45 -3.43 8.05
C PHE A 146 20.99 -3.61 7.60
N LEU A 147 20.67 -3.21 6.35
CA LEU A 147 19.31 -3.35 5.82
C LEU A 147 18.90 -4.81 5.65
N GLU A 148 19.81 -5.70 5.29
CA GLU A 148 19.55 -7.15 5.18
C GLU A 148 19.22 -7.75 6.55
N LYS A 149 20.02 -7.44 7.58
CA LYS A 149 19.78 -7.86 8.96
C LYS A 149 18.48 -7.26 9.52
N ALA A 150 18.24 -5.98 9.26
CA ALA A 150 17.01 -5.30 9.67
C ALA A 150 15.78 -5.94 9.01
N LEU A 151 15.85 -6.31 7.73
CA LEU A 151 14.75 -6.96 7.02
C LEU A 151 14.37 -8.29 7.68
N GLU A 152 15.33 -9.13 8.08
CA GLU A 152 15.03 -10.40 8.75
C GLU A 152 14.34 -10.16 10.11
N GLN A 153 14.80 -9.19 10.88
CA GLN A 153 14.18 -8.84 12.16
C GLN A 153 12.78 -8.25 11.98
N ILE A 154 12.59 -7.41 10.94
CA ILE A 154 11.26 -6.85 10.62
C ILE A 154 10.31 -7.96 10.16
N ARG A 155 10.78 -8.97 9.40
CA ARG A 155 9.97 -10.14 9.02
C ARG A 155 9.46 -10.88 10.26
N ALA A 156 10.34 -11.15 11.21
CA ALA A 156 9.99 -11.81 12.46
C ALA A 156 8.95 -10.98 13.23
N LYS A 157 9.21 -9.69 13.41
CA LYS A 157 8.28 -8.77 14.13
C LYS A 157 6.94 -8.65 13.41
N ALA A 158 6.91 -8.54 12.09
CA ALA A 158 5.68 -8.50 11.32
C ALA A 158 4.86 -9.80 11.49
N LYS A 159 5.53 -10.97 11.49
CA LYS A 159 4.88 -12.27 11.70
C LYS A 159 4.25 -12.38 13.10
N GLU A 160 4.91 -11.88 14.14
CA GLU A 160 4.33 -11.76 15.49
C GLU A 160 3.02 -10.96 15.47
N GLU A 161 2.93 -9.94 14.62
CA GLU A 161 1.71 -9.13 14.45
C GLU A 161 0.69 -9.73 13.46
N GLY A 162 0.93 -10.94 12.96
CA GLY A 162 0.07 -11.61 11.98
C GLY A 162 0.22 -11.09 10.55
N LEU A 163 1.28 -10.31 10.27
CA LEU A 163 1.56 -9.74 8.96
C LEU A 163 2.73 -10.47 8.28
N THR A 164 2.64 -10.63 6.97
CA THR A 164 3.71 -11.25 6.18
C THR A 164 4.20 -10.28 5.12
N LEU A 165 5.50 -10.00 5.11
CA LEU A 165 6.12 -9.19 4.04
C LEU A 165 6.07 -9.95 2.71
N ASN A 166 5.66 -9.26 1.65
CA ASN A 166 5.55 -9.81 0.30
C ASN A 166 6.96 -10.03 -0.30
N PRO A 167 7.40 -11.30 -0.52
CA PRO A 167 8.76 -11.56 -0.97
C PRO A 167 9.04 -11.04 -2.40
N LYS A 168 8.01 -10.90 -3.24
CA LYS A 168 8.15 -10.41 -4.62
C LYS A 168 8.27 -8.90 -4.71
N LYS A 169 7.75 -8.17 -3.71
CA LYS A 169 7.78 -6.69 -3.68
C LYS A 169 8.82 -6.14 -2.72
N THR A 170 9.21 -6.91 -1.70
CA THR A 170 10.25 -6.51 -0.73
C THR A 170 11.63 -6.66 -1.35
N ARG A 171 12.39 -5.56 -1.38
CA ARG A 171 13.70 -5.53 -2.04
C ARG A 171 14.57 -4.38 -1.55
N ILE A 172 15.88 -4.58 -1.59
CA ILE A 172 16.90 -3.55 -1.36
C ILE A 172 17.45 -3.11 -2.71
N VAL A 173 17.47 -1.80 -2.97
CA VAL A 173 17.99 -1.22 -4.21
C VAL A 173 18.87 0.00 -3.90
N LYS A 174 19.83 0.31 -4.79
CA LYS A 174 20.66 1.52 -4.65
C LYS A 174 19.82 2.79 -4.80
N LEU A 175 20.11 3.81 -3.98
CA LEU A 175 19.42 5.12 -4.05
C LEU A 175 19.64 5.83 -5.39
N SER A 176 20.79 5.62 -6.03
CA SER A 176 21.12 6.17 -7.34
C SER A 176 20.38 5.50 -8.49
N SER A 177 19.91 4.27 -8.31
CA SER A 177 19.06 3.58 -9.29
C SER A 177 17.63 4.10 -9.25
N LEU A 178 16.82 3.70 -10.25
CA LEU A 178 15.41 4.07 -10.29
C LEU A 178 14.58 3.06 -9.48
N TRP A 179 13.99 3.50 -8.38
CA TRP A 179 13.11 2.70 -7.54
C TRP A 179 11.73 3.31 -7.44
N ARG A 180 10.75 2.51 -7.09
CA ARG A 180 9.35 2.92 -7.03
C ARG A 180 8.84 2.89 -5.59
N PHE A 181 8.15 3.96 -5.21
CA PHE A 181 7.36 4.01 -3.98
C PHE A 181 6.01 4.63 -4.29
N MET A 182 4.94 3.93 -3.93
CA MET A 182 3.58 4.30 -4.30
C MET A 182 3.43 4.46 -5.84
N GLN A 183 3.03 5.63 -6.29
CA GLN A 183 2.74 5.88 -7.71
C GLN A 183 3.90 6.51 -8.49
N LEU A 184 4.99 6.88 -7.82
CA LEU A 184 6.12 7.57 -8.42
C LEU A 184 7.38 6.71 -8.43
N GLN A 185 8.26 7.04 -9.35
CA GLN A 185 9.62 6.54 -9.40
C GLN A 185 10.59 7.61 -8.88
N TYR A 186 11.58 7.18 -8.12
CA TYR A 186 12.57 8.04 -7.48
C TYR A 186 13.97 7.59 -7.80
N SER A 187 14.91 8.52 -7.85
CA SER A 187 16.34 8.26 -7.74
C SER A 187 17.04 9.48 -7.14
N LEU A 188 18.19 9.25 -6.53
CA LEU A 188 19.02 10.30 -5.93
C LEU A 188 20.27 10.47 -6.78
N ALA A 189 20.39 11.62 -7.46
CA ALA A 189 21.57 11.93 -8.28
C ALA A 189 22.79 12.28 -7.43
N SER A 190 23.99 12.17 -8.00
CA SER A 190 25.26 12.57 -7.35
C SER A 190 25.29 14.04 -6.92
N THR A 191 24.52 14.88 -7.60
CA THR A 191 24.37 16.32 -7.27
C THR A 191 23.40 16.58 -6.09
N GLY A 192 22.83 15.55 -5.47
CA GLY A 192 21.79 15.69 -4.43
C GLY A 192 20.38 15.97 -4.96
N ARG A 193 20.23 16.06 -6.27
CA ARG A 193 18.91 16.25 -6.88
C ARG A 193 18.08 14.99 -6.73
N VAL A 194 16.92 15.13 -6.11
CA VAL A 194 15.90 14.07 -6.06
C VAL A 194 15.14 14.08 -7.38
N ILE A 195 15.30 13.03 -8.17
CA ILE A 195 14.58 12.82 -9.42
C ILE A 195 13.28 12.11 -9.10
N GLN A 196 12.17 12.70 -9.53
CA GLN A 196 10.83 12.11 -9.43
C GLN A 196 10.25 11.96 -10.84
N LYS A 197 9.77 10.77 -11.16
CA LYS A 197 9.15 10.48 -12.47
C LYS A 197 7.81 9.77 -12.27
N ILE A 198 6.85 10.10 -13.11
CA ILE A 198 5.60 9.35 -13.20
C ILE A 198 5.89 7.91 -13.63
N ASN A 199 5.18 6.97 -13.05
CA ASN A 199 5.27 5.58 -13.47
C ASN A 199 4.69 5.43 -14.89
N PRO A 200 5.43 4.83 -15.86
CA PRO A 200 4.94 4.64 -17.22
C PRO A 200 3.60 3.90 -17.31
N LYS A 201 3.34 2.97 -16.38
CA LYS A 201 2.04 2.26 -16.32
C LYS A 201 0.86 3.21 -16.07
N GLN A 202 1.06 4.30 -15.33
CA GLN A 202 0.00 5.30 -15.11
C GLN A 202 -0.31 6.11 -16.36
N LEU A 203 0.72 6.50 -17.12
CA LEU A 203 0.54 7.14 -18.42
C LEU A 203 -0.26 6.25 -19.37
N THR A 204 0.13 4.97 -19.46
CA THR A 204 -0.58 3.99 -20.30
C THR A 204 -2.04 3.82 -19.84
N ARG A 205 -2.27 3.71 -18.53
CA ARG A 205 -3.62 3.59 -17.95
C ARG A 205 -4.48 4.82 -18.27
N MET A 206 -3.90 6.03 -18.12
CA MET A 206 -4.62 7.27 -18.42
C MET A 206 -4.94 7.41 -19.91
N ARG A 207 -3.99 7.09 -20.80
CA ARG A 207 -4.23 7.05 -22.25
C ARG A 207 -5.39 6.13 -22.62
N ARG A 208 -5.41 4.90 -22.08
CA ARG A 208 -6.50 3.94 -22.29
C ARG A 208 -7.83 4.46 -21.75
N LYS A 209 -7.81 5.09 -20.58
CA LYS A 209 -9.01 5.69 -19.97
C LYS A 209 -9.57 6.80 -20.84
N LEU A 210 -8.74 7.74 -21.32
CA LEU A 210 -9.17 8.85 -22.19
C LEU A 210 -9.77 8.32 -23.50
N LYS A 211 -9.09 7.37 -24.18
CA LYS A 211 -9.62 6.74 -25.40
C LYS A 211 -10.97 6.04 -25.19
N LYS A 212 -11.15 5.35 -24.05
CA LYS A 212 -12.42 4.68 -23.75
C LYS A 212 -13.54 5.68 -23.46
N LEU A 213 -13.21 6.78 -22.79
CA LEU A 213 -14.20 7.79 -22.37
C LEU A 213 -14.53 8.78 -23.49
N SER A 214 -13.68 8.98 -24.50
CA SER A 214 -13.96 9.88 -25.63
C SER A 214 -15.18 9.45 -26.45
N HIS A 215 -15.60 8.17 -26.38
CA HIS A 215 -16.83 7.69 -27.00
C HIS A 215 -18.07 7.79 -26.08
N LYS A 216 -17.90 8.31 -24.84
CA LYS A 216 -18.97 8.32 -23.82
C LYS A 216 -19.21 9.69 -23.20
N LEU A 217 -18.22 10.57 -23.24
CA LEU A 217 -18.27 11.88 -22.59
C LEU A 217 -18.13 13.00 -23.61
N PRO A 218 -18.81 14.13 -23.41
CA PRO A 218 -18.59 15.34 -24.17
C PRO A 218 -17.13 15.84 -24.09
N ALA A 219 -16.68 16.54 -25.11
CA ALA A 219 -15.30 17.02 -25.22
C ALA A 219 -14.85 17.90 -24.03
N ASP A 220 -15.75 18.71 -23.49
CA ASP A 220 -15.46 19.56 -22.33
C ASP A 220 -15.27 18.76 -21.03
N GLU A 221 -16.07 17.74 -20.79
CA GLU A 221 -15.92 16.84 -19.63
C GLU A 221 -14.65 16.01 -19.73
N LEU A 222 -14.35 15.48 -20.91
CA LEU A 222 -13.11 14.74 -21.16
C LEU A 222 -11.88 15.64 -20.90
N THR A 223 -11.95 16.90 -21.34
CA THR A 223 -10.91 17.89 -21.11
C THR A 223 -10.74 18.24 -19.63
N ARG A 224 -11.85 18.38 -18.87
CA ARG A 224 -11.80 18.62 -17.41
C ARG A 224 -11.14 17.45 -16.68
N LEU A 225 -11.51 16.21 -17.03
CA LEU A 225 -10.90 14.99 -16.45
C LEU A 225 -9.41 14.94 -16.74
N TYR A 226 -9.00 15.21 -17.99
CA TYR A 226 -7.60 15.27 -18.38
C TYR A 226 -6.83 16.34 -17.60
N ASN A 227 -7.33 17.57 -17.55
CA ASN A 227 -6.66 18.69 -16.89
C ASN A 227 -6.47 18.45 -15.39
N SER A 228 -7.44 17.86 -14.70
CA SER A 228 -7.33 17.49 -13.30
C SER A 228 -6.18 16.50 -13.08
N TRP A 229 -6.14 15.44 -13.86
CA TRP A 229 -5.07 14.44 -13.78
C TRP A 229 -3.71 15.01 -14.19
N PHE A 230 -3.66 15.79 -15.27
CA PHE A 230 -2.42 16.38 -15.82
C PHE A 230 -1.76 17.33 -14.82
N ARG A 231 -2.54 18.20 -14.17
CA ARG A 231 -2.03 19.12 -13.14
C ARG A 231 -1.40 18.38 -11.96
N ALA A 232 -2.00 17.27 -11.53
CA ALA A 232 -1.46 16.45 -10.44
C ALA A 232 -0.11 15.80 -10.79
N HIS A 233 0.14 15.50 -12.07
CA HIS A 233 1.32 14.76 -12.52
C HIS A 233 2.33 15.60 -13.31
N TYR A 234 1.99 16.83 -13.65
CA TYR A 234 2.80 17.71 -14.53
C TYR A 234 4.28 17.75 -14.16
N LYS A 235 4.59 17.97 -12.86
CA LYS A 235 5.98 18.10 -12.37
C LYS A 235 6.81 16.81 -12.50
N THR A 236 6.18 15.66 -12.62
CA THR A 236 6.81 14.34 -12.68
C THR A 236 6.92 13.78 -14.09
N MET A 237 6.31 14.46 -15.07
CA MET A 237 6.33 14.11 -16.49
C MET A 237 7.49 14.80 -17.23
N SER A 238 8.12 14.11 -18.19
CA SER A 238 9.07 14.71 -19.10
C SER A 238 8.36 15.62 -20.11
N ARG A 239 9.12 16.49 -20.79
CA ARG A 239 8.59 17.38 -21.85
C ARG A 239 7.85 16.58 -22.94
N ASN A 240 8.46 15.50 -23.42
CA ASN A 240 7.85 14.64 -24.45
C ASN A 240 6.58 13.94 -23.96
N GLN A 241 6.55 13.49 -22.69
CA GLN A 241 5.36 12.88 -22.12
C GLN A 241 4.20 13.87 -22.03
N ARG A 242 4.47 15.12 -21.66
CA ARG A 242 3.47 16.19 -21.63
C ARG A 242 2.93 16.46 -23.04
N ALA A 243 3.82 16.72 -24.00
CA ALA A 243 3.43 16.99 -25.39
C ALA A 243 2.58 15.85 -25.98
N ASN A 244 2.98 14.59 -25.75
CA ASN A 244 2.25 13.42 -26.24
C ASN A 244 0.86 13.29 -25.60
N MET A 245 0.70 13.70 -24.34
CA MET A 245 -0.61 13.68 -23.67
C MET A 245 -1.50 14.85 -24.13
N ASP A 246 -0.91 16.05 -24.33
CA ASP A 246 -1.63 17.21 -24.88
C ASP A 246 -2.10 16.97 -26.31
N ASN A 247 -1.29 16.33 -27.15
CA ASN A 247 -1.69 15.96 -28.51
C ASN A 247 -2.83 14.92 -28.49
N LEU A 248 -2.73 13.91 -27.62
CA LEU A 248 -3.78 12.90 -27.49
C LEU A 248 -5.14 13.52 -27.14
N ILE A 249 -5.19 14.44 -26.17
CA ILE A 249 -6.48 15.05 -25.77
C ILE A 249 -7.03 15.90 -26.92
N LYS A 250 -6.18 16.67 -27.62
CA LYS A 250 -6.60 17.43 -28.81
C LYS A 250 -7.21 16.52 -29.88
N GLU A 251 -6.53 15.42 -30.23
CA GLU A 251 -7.05 14.46 -31.21
C GLU A 251 -8.42 13.87 -30.81
N LEU A 252 -8.60 13.56 -29.51
CA LEU A 252 -9.85 12.96 -29.01
C LEU A 252 -10.99 13.95 -28.93
N THR A 253 -10.72 15.26 -28.73
CA THR A 253 -11.75 16.31 -28.64
C THR A 253 -12.07 16.95 -30.00
N THR A 254 -11.19 16.78 -31.01
CA THR A 254 -11.42 17.32 -32.36
C THR A 254 -12.19 16.34 -33.27
N LYS A 255 -12.24 15.04 -32.94
CA LYS A 255 -12.94 14.00 -33.74
C LYS A 255 -14.47 14.00 -33.60
N GLU A 256 -15.05 14.90 -32.78
CA GLU A 256 -16.50 15.09 -32.60
C GLU A 256 -17.08 16.15 -33.54
N LYS A 257 -16.63 16.16 -34.82
CA LYS A 257 -17.34 16.94 -35.87
C LYS A 257 -17.72 16.02 -37.02
#